data_7b34098d865d66d6ef51f3fc2df0088f
#
_entry.id   7b34098d865d66d6ef51f3fc2df0088f
#
_cell.length_a   1.000
_cell.length_b   1.000
_cell.length_c   1.000
_cell.angle_alpha   90.00
_cell.angle_beta   90.00
_cell.angle_gamma   90.00
#
_symmetry.space_group_name_H-M   'P 1'
#
loop_
_entity.id
_entity.type
_entity.pdbx_description
1 polymer ?
#
loop_
_entity_poly.entity_id
_entity_poly.type
_entity_poly.pdbx_seq_one_letter_code
_entity_poly.pdbx_strand_id
1 'polypeptide(L)'
;MAATSPPRTTGNTAPQKANPSPTPASTKKKSTPKEGRVKTKIFVLDTCVLLFDHTALTNFEENKVALPITVLEELDRFKVGNETKHFEARACIRILDKLSDANTLQDWIPLDNGLGGKLKIVMDSGCKDAHTTDVFTERTNDHKILDSALCLQASEPESKVILVSKDINLRLKAKALNLPAEDYQTGKVKDNRHMFTGRTTLEGIDSDVIRRMYVDGNSRKITALGEDRQNNHFYILKDGSASAMGFFNEKRRNIERVDKSYAYGIKPRNAEQAFALHAIQNPDINLVTICGVAGTGKTLLALAGALEQKNRYDQIILARPIVALSNKDLGFLPGDAEEKVNPYMQPLYDNLNFIKGQFGPNERKYRAIEEMRQEGKIQISPLAYIRGRSLSNVVFIVDEAQNLTPHEVKTIITRAGENTKVILTGDIRQIDTPYLDEQSNGLTYVIDRLRGKDLYCHVTLEKGERSDLANLANDFL
;
A
#
# COMPACT_ATOMS: atom_id res chain seq x y z
N MET A 1 40.84 5.58 -68.62
CA MET A 1 41.86 6.62 -68.85
C MET A 1 42.42 6.94 -67.49
N ALA A 2 43.57 6.41 -67.23
CA ALA A 2 44.88 6.99 -67.01
C ALA A 2 45.01 7.58 -65.63
N ALA A 3 45.64 6.93 -64.67
CA ALA A 3 47.12 6.81 -64.44
C ALA A 3 47.74 8.16 -64.01
N THR A 4 48.35 8.22 -62.82
CA THR A 4 49.79 8.22 -62.65
C THR A 4 50.20 8.45 -61.19
N SER A 5 51.11 7.59 -60.72
CA SER A 5 52.05 7.80 -59.60
C SER A 5 53.43 8.28 -60.20
N PRO A 6 54.56 8.38 -59.46
CA PRO A 6 54.98 9.02 -58.20
C PRO A 6 56.12 10.05 -58.47
N PRO A 7 57.09 10.42 -57.64
CA PRO A 7 58.35 9.66 -57.44
C PRO A 7 59.07 9.78 -56.06
N ARG A 8 60.07 8.89 -55.92
CA ARG A 8 61.11 8.71 -54.89
C ARG A 8 62.19 9.79 -54.89
N THR A 9 62.91 9.93 -53.76
CA THR A 9 64.35 10.04 -53.60
C THR A 9 64.76 9.82 -52.15
N THR A 10 65.48 8.79 -51.75
CA THR A 10 66.94 8.46 -51.68
C THR A 10 67.77 9.32 -50.70
N GLY A 11 68.49 8.64 -49.82
CA GLY A 11 69.73 9.12 -49.15
C GLY A 11 69.90 8.53 -47.75
N ASN A 12 70.54 7.42 -47.59
CA ASN A 12 71.95 7.04 -47.25
C ASN A 12 72.41 7.67 -45.92
N THR A 13 72.87 6.98 -44.89
CA THR A 13 74.03 6.19 -44.59
C THR A 13 74.18 5.86 -43.12
N ALA A 14 74.34 4.64 -42.79
CA ALA A 14 75.15 3.83 -41.88
C ALA A 14 75.81 4.42 -40.60
N PRO A 15 76.45 3.57 -39.74
CA PRO A 15 75.89 2.91 -38.56
C PRO A 15 76.70 3.25 -37.28
N GLN A 16 76.13 3.14 -36.08
CA GLN A 16 76.98 3.02 -34.87
C GLN A 16 76.33 2.30 -33.69
N LYS A 17 77.06 1.25 -33.30
CA LYS A 17 77.33 0.68 -31.97
C LYS A 17 76.19 0.21 -31.09
N ALA A 18 76.26 -1.09 -30.91
CA ALA A 18 75.64 -1.86 -29.83
C ALA A 18 76.01 -1.39 -28.41
N ASN A 19 75.04 -1.37 -27.48
CA ASN A 19 75.30 -1.47 -26.04
C ASN A 19 74.19 -2.25 -25.37
N PRO A 20 74.42 -2.89 -24.21
CA PRO A 20 73.86 -4.16 -23.85
C PRO A 20 72.47 -4.05 -23.13
N SER A 21 71.75 -5.14 -23.25
CA SER A 21 70.45 -5.37 -22.62
C SER A 21 70.46 -5.20 -21.09
N PRO A 22 69.48 -4.51 -20.50
CA PRO A 22 69.20 -4.67 -19.09
C PRO A 22 68.19 -5.80 -18.85
N THR A 23 68.48 -6.59 -17.84
CA THR A 23 67.75 -7.68 -17.18
C THR A 23 66.34 -7.31 -16.93
N PRO A 24 65.33 -8.25 -16.99
CA PRO A 24 63.92 -7.96 -16.73
C PRO A 24 63.68 -7.70 -15.24
N ALA A 25 63.24 -6.48 -14.96
CA ALA A 25 62.75 -6.09 -13.63
C ALA A 25 61.43 -6.88 -13.28
N SER A 26 61.45 -7.48 -12.11
CA SER A 26 60.32 -8.19 -11.52
C SER A 26 59.06 -7.33 -11.55
N THR A 27 58.05 -7.77 -12.28
CA THR A 27 56.69 -7.23 -12.23
C THR A 27 56.10 -7.49 -10.84
N LYS A 28 56.06 -6.45 -9.99
CA LYS A 28 55.22 -6.40 -8.82
C LYS A 28 53.77 -6.59 -9.29
N LYS A 29 53.18 -7.74 -8.97
CA LYS A 29 51.76 -7.99 -9.08
C LYS A 29 51.06 -6.86 -8.32
N LYS A 30 50.33 -5.99 -9.03
CA LYS A 30 49.32 -5.10 -8.42
C LYS A 30 48.34 -6.00 -7.69
N SER A 31 48.32 -5.90 -6.37
CA SER A 31 47.26 -6.46 -5.54
C SER A 31 45.93 -5.85 -5.98
N THR A 32 45.06 -6.68 -6.51
CA THR A 32 43.63 -6.37 -6.64
C THR A 32 43.10 -5.81 -5.31
N PRO A 33 42.28 -4.73 -5.33
CA PRO A 33 41.64 -4.27 -4.11
C PRO A 33 40.85 -5.44 -3.53
N LYS A 34 41.07 -5.80 -2.26
CA LYS A 34 40.23 -6.73 -1.53
C LYS A 34 38.83 -6.15 -1.60
N GLU A 35 37.91 -6.84 -2.27
CA GLU A 35 36.49 -6.62 -2.11
C GLU A 35 36.20 -6.53 -0.61
N GLY A 36 35.71 -5.38 -0.15
CA GLY A 36 35.35 -5.16 1.21
C GLY A 36 34.31 -6.21 1.61
N ARG A 37 34.66 -7.07 2.57
CA ARG A 37 33.76 -8.05 3.15
C ARG A 37 32.48 -7.29 3.55
N VAL A 38 31.35 -7.56 2.89
CA VAL A 38 30.06 -6.98 3.23
C VAL A 38 29.81 -7.32 4.70
N LYS A 39 29.80 -6.32 5.58
CA LYS A 39 29.55 -6.53 7.00
C LYS A 39 28.14 -7.08 7.14
N THR A 40 27.98 -8.24 7.74
CA THR A 40 26.65 -8.82 8.04
C THR A 40 25.84 -7.83 8.86
N LYS A 41 24.60 -7.61 8.49
CA LYS A 41 23.68 -6.75 9.24
C LYS A 41 22.89 -7.58 10.25
N ILE A 42 22.63 -6.98 11.40
CA ILE A 42 21.75 -7.54 12.43
C ILE A 42 20.61 -6.56 12.63
N PHE A 43 19.40 -6.99 12.35
CA PHE A 43 18.20 -6.20 12.54
C PHE A 43 17.54 -6.57 13.87
N VAL A 44 17.47 -5.61 14.78
CA VAL A 44 16.77 -5.77 16.07
C VAL A 44 15.34 -5.28 15.86
N LEU A 45 14.36 -6.17 16.00
CA LEU A 45 12.97 -5.84 15.74
C LEU A 45 12.26 -5.41 17.03
N ASP A 46 11.53 -4.31 16.91
CA ASP A 46 10.59 -3.85 17.90
C ASP A 46 9.23 -4.56 17.77
N THR A 47 8.47 -4.61 18.86
CA THR A 47 7.16 -5.26 18.95
C THR A 47 6.16 -4.70 17.92
N CYS A 48 6.15 -3.38 17.69
CA CYS A 48 5.26 -2.74 16.72
C CYS A 48 5.46 -3.26 15.29
N VAL A 49 6.67 -3.71 14.91
CA VAL A 49 6.97 -4.30 13.61
C VAL A 49 6.26 -5.65 13.48
N LEU A 50 6.31 -6.49 14.50
CA LEU A 50 5.70 -7.82 14.50
C LEU A 50 4.18 -7.78 14.63
N LEU A 51 3.65 -6.79 15.34
CA LEU A 51 2.20 -6.53 15.42
C LEU A 51 1.64 -5.96 14.11
N PHE A 52 2.51 -5.35 13.29
CA PHE A 52 2.17 -4.88 11.95
C PHE A 52 2.24 -6.01 10.92
N ASP A 53 3.28 -6.86 10.99
CA ASP A 53 3.55 -7.92 10.01
C ASP A 53 4.38 -9.04 10.67
N HIS A 54 3.76 -10.19 10.99
CA HIS A 54 4.46 -11.32 11.57
C HIS A 54 5.52 -11.92 10.62
N THR A 55 5.36 -11.72 9.31
CA THR A 55 6.33 -12.20 8.31
C THR A 55 7.65 -11.43 8.36
N ALA A 56 7.70 -10.31 9.09
CA ALA A 56 8.93 -9.54 9.32
C ALA A 56 10.07 -10.41 9.87
N LEU A 57 9.77 -11.47 10.62
CA LEU A 57 10.75 -12.42 11.09
C LEU A 57 11.62 -13.03 9.97
N THR A 58 11.09 -13.13 8.75
CA THR A 58 11.75 -13.80 7.61
C THR A 58 12.06 -12.86 6.45
N ASN A 59 11.71 -11.56 6.54
CA ASN A 59 11.79 -10.61 5.43
C ASN A 59 13.13 -9.87 5.31
N PHE A 60 14.16 -10.26 6.07
CA PHE A 60 15.48 -9.61 6.04
C PHE A 60 16.53 -10.38 5.25
N GLU A 61 16.09 -11.18 4.27
CA GLU A 61 16.95 -11.90 3.33
C GLU A 61 18.01 -12.78 4.05
N GLU A 62 19.31 -12.61 3.70
CA GLU A 62 20.44 -13.34 4.30
C GLU A 62 20.90 -12.77 5.64
N ASN A 63 20.31 -11.69 6.11
CA ASN A 63 20.75 -11.01 7.31
C ASN A 63 20.23 -11.68 8.59
N LYS A 64 20.81 -11.27 9.70
CA LYS A 64 20.44 -11.75 11.03
C LYS A 64 19.30 -10.92 11.61
N VAL A 65 18.34 -11.56 12.24
CA VAL A 65 17.22 -10.95 12.98
C VAL A 65 17.37 -11.24 14.46
N ALA A 66 17.36 -10.22 15.29
CA ALA A 66 17.43 -10.33 16.74
C ALA A 66 16.13 -9.84 17.38
N LEU A 67 15.59 -10.63 18.31
CA LEU A 67 14.41 -10.27 19.08
C LEU A 67 14.79 -10.07 20.55
N PRO A 68 14.67 -8.87 21.11
CA PRO A 68 14.75 -8.68 22.56
C PRO A 68 13.70 -9.52 23.29
N ILE A 69 14.04 -10.09 24.44
CA ILE A 69 13.10 -10.89 25.25
C ILE A 69 11.87 -10.06 25.64
N THR A 70 12.03 -8.77 25.85
CA THR A 70 10.94 -7.82 26.12
C THR A 70 9.87 -7.83 25.01
N VAL A 71 10.26 -8.06 23.76
CA VAL A 71 9.32 -8.17 22.63
C VAL A 71 8.42 -9.39 22.79
N LEU A 72 8.95 -10.52 23.28
CA LEU A 72 8.13 -11.71 23.57
C LEU A 72 7.14 -11.46 24.71
N GLU A 73 7.58 -10.74 25.77
CA GLU A 73 6.69 -10.36 26.87
C GLU A 73 5.54 -9.47 26.39
N GLU A 74 5.80 -8.58 25.45
CA GLU A 74 4.77 -7.72 24.86
C GLU A 74 3.85 -8.50 23.93
N LEU A 75 4.38 -9.37 23.07
CA LEU A 75 3.56 -10.23 22.20
C LEU A 75 2.60 -11.11 23.04
N ASP A 76 3.03 -11.57 24.21
CA ASP A 76 2.18 -12.36 25.12
C ASP A 76 0.94 -11.58 25.59
N ARG A 77 1.06 -10.29 25.82
CA ARG A 77 -0.08 -9.41 26.17
C ARG A 77 -1.10 -9.27 25.04
N PHE A 78 -0.64 -9.40 23.78
CA PHE A 78 -1.47 -9.31 22.59
C PHE A 78 -1.99 -10.65 22.06
N LYS A 79 -1.78 -11.77 22.75
CA LYS A 79 -2.27 -13.08 22.28
C LYS A 79 -3.81 -13.23 22.36
N VAL A 80 -4.47 -12.47 23.23
CA VAL A 80 -5.92 -12.51 23.46
C VAL A 80 -6.59 -11.32 22.82
N GLY A 81 -7.58 -11.55 21.97
CA GLY A 81 -8.37 -10.53 21.28
C GLY A 81 -8.63 -10.89 19.81
N ASN A 82 -9.46 -10.07 19.14
CA ASN A 82 -9.95 -10.32 17.78
C ASN A 82 -9.44 -9.32 16.74
N GLU A 83 -8.66 -8.31 17.14
CA GLU A 83 -8.07 -7.35 16.23
C GLU A 83 -6.88 -7.96 15.47
N THR A 84 -6.43 -7.28 14.41
CA THR A 84 -5.30 -7.73 13.58
C THR A 84 -4.02 -7.90 14.39
N LYS A 85 -3.71 -6.94 15.28
CA LYS A 85 -2.53 -7.04 16.16
C LYS A 85 -2.49 -8.35 16.97
N HIS A 86 -3.65 -8.84 17.41
CA HIS A 86 -3.76 -10.10 18.16
C HIS A 86 -3.54 -11.32 17.26
N PHE A 87 -3.97 -11.25 16.00
CA PHE A 87 -3.67 -12.29 15.01
C PHE A 87 -2.16 -12.33 14.71
N GLU A 88 -1.56 -11.16 14.45
CA GLU A 88 -0.12 -11.04 14.16
C GLU A 88 0.72 -11.56 15.31
N ALA A 89 0.40 -11.19 16.56
CA ALA A 89 1.06 -11.69 17.75
C ALA A 89 1.01 -13.23 17.85
N ARG A 90 -0.18 -13.82 17.67
CA ARG A 90 -0.33 -15.30 17.69
C ARG A 90 0.42 -15.96 16.55
N ALA A 91 0.49 -15.36 15.37
CA ALA A 91 1.25 -15.89 14.24
C ALA A 91 2.76 -15.87 14.52
N CYS A 92 3.28 -14.75 15.06
CA CYS A 92 4.67 -14.64 15.51
C CYS A 92 5.03 -15.73 16.54
N ILE A 93 4.21 -15.87 17.59
CA ILE A 93 4.45 -16.85 18.65
C ILE A 93 4.52 -18.27 18.07
N ARG A 94 3.62 -18.65 17.15
CA ARG A 94 3.65 -19.96 16.49
C ARG A 94 4.89 -20.19 15.63
N ILE A 95 5.40 -19.16 14.96
CA ILE A 95 6.64 -19.26 14.19
C ILE A 95 7.83 -19.50 15.14
N LEU A 96 7.89 -18.75 16.24
CA LEU A 96 8.95 -18.87 17.22
C LEU A 96 8.90 -20.23 17.95
N ASP A 97 7.71 -20.70 18.29
CA ASP A 97 7.47 -22.03 18.89
C ASP A 97 8.02 -23.13 17.98
N LYS A 98 7.63 -23.12 16.70
CA LYS A 98 8.13 -24.07 15.70
C LYS A 98 9.67 -24.01 15.52
N LEU A 99 10.28 -22.83 15.61
CA LEU A 99 11.74 -22.68 15.51
C LEU A 99 12.45 -23.23 16.78
N SER A 100 11.77 -23.22 17.93
CA SER A 100 12.31 -23.71 19.20
C SER A 100 12.35 -25.23 19.32
N ASP A 101 11.55 -25.98 18.53
CA ASP A 101 11.44 -27.44 18.62
C ASP A 101 12.79 -28.17 18.49
N ALA A 102 13.72 -27.63 17.70
CA ALA A 102 15.02 -28.26 17.43
C ALA A 102 16.23 -27.40 17.83
N ASN A 103 16.02 -26.21 18.41
CA ASN A 103 17.07 -25.21 18.59
C ASN A 103 16.94 -24.46 19.92
N THR A 104 18.07 -24.00 20.45
CA THR A 104 18.10 -23.05 21.55
C THR A 104 17.94 -21.62 21.00
N LEU A 105 16.86 -20.92 21.37
CA LEU A 105 16.54 -19.59 20.86
C LEU A 105 17.58 -18.50 21.20
N GLN A 106 18.52 -18.80 22.13
CA GLN A 106 19.64 -17.91 22.46
C GLN A 106 20.81 -18.00 21.46
N ASP A 107 20.79 -18.97 20.56
CA ASP A 107 21.77 -19.11 19.48
C ASP A 107 21.20 -18.58 18.15
N TRP A 108 22.10 -18.34 17.16
CA TRP A 108 21.68 -17.95 15.84
C TRP A 108 21.07 -19.12 15.06
N ILE A 109 19.76 -19.22 15.07
CA ILE A 109 18.97 -20.26 14.41
C ILE A 109 18.78 -19.93 12.93
N PRO A 110 19.04 -20.86 12.00
CA PRO A 110 18.71 -20.65 10.58
C PRO A 110 17.21 -20.43 10.39
N LEU A 111 16.85 -19.43 9.59
CA LEU A 111 15.48 -19.21 9.12
C LEU A 111 15.25 -19.99 7.82
N ASP A 112 14.10 -20.63 7.73
CA ASP A 112 13.67 -21.35 6.51
C ASP A 112 13.09 -20.36 5.47
N ASN A 113 13.91 -19.35 5.12
CA ASN A 113 13.54 -18.35 4.13
C ASN A 113 14.22 -18.56 2.75
N GLY A 114 14.99 -19.64 2.61
CA GLY A 114 15.72 -19.96 1.37
C GLY A 114 16.91 -19.03 1.07
N LEU A 115 17.18 -18.02 1.90
CA LEU A 115 18.20 -16.99 1.68
C LEU A 115 19.32 -17.01 2.71
N GLY A 116 19.25 -17.88 3.72
CA GLY A 116 20.30 -18.05 4.72
C GLY A 116 20.22 -17.10 5.92
N GLY A 117 19.11 -16.41 6.09
CA GLY A 117 18.85 -15.57 7.26
C GLY A 117 18.88 -16.35 8.58
N LYS A 118 19.16 -15.69 9.69
CA LYS A 118 19.20 -16.29 11.03
C LYS A 118 18.43 -15.47 12.04
N LEU A 119 17.87 -16.14 13.05
CA LEU A 119 17.14 -15.50 14.15
C LEU A 119 17.76 -15.84 15.48
N LYS A 120 17.73 -14.92 16.44
CA LYS A 120 18.16 -15.08 17.81
C LYS A 120 17.28 -14.27 18.76
N ILE A 121 16.99 -14.82 19.93
CA ILE A 121 16.42 -14.06 21.04
C ILE A 121 17.54 -13.50 21.91
N VAL A 122 17.50 -12.18 22.15
CA VAL A 122 18.47 -11.47 22.98
C VAL A 122 17.90 -11.28 24.37
N MET A 123 18.63 -11.76 25.37
CA MET A 123 18.24 -11.63 26.78
C MET A 123 18.60 -10.25 27.32
N ASP A 124 17.82 -9.76 28.26
CA ASP A 124 17.94 -8.42 28.89
C ASP A 124 19.14 -8.31 29.85
N SER A 125 19.88 -9.42 30.06
CA SER A 125 20.91 -9.52 31.07
C SER A 125 22.32 -9.55 30.51
N GLY A 126 23.16 -8.63 30.95
CA GLY A 126 24.61 -8.84 30.91
C GLY A 126 25.51 -7.77 30.31
N CYS A 127 25.00 -6.65 29.79
CA CYS A 127 25.86 -5.57 29.33
C CYS A 127 26.07 -4.54 30.45
N LYS A 128 27.28 -4.47 30.98
CA LYS A 128 27.63 -3.48 32.03
C LYS A 128 27.81 -2.06 31.46
N ASP A 129 27.95 -1.92 30.14
CA ASP A 129 28.38 -0.68 29.48
C ASP A 129 27.28 -0.01 28.64
N ALA A 130 26.05 -0.55 28.60
CA ALA A 130 24.99 0.01 27.80
C ALA A 130 23.69 0.11 28.61
N HIS A 131 23.58 1.18 29.40
CA HIS A 131 22.35 1.44 30.15
C HIS A 131 21.67 2.71 29.67
N THR A 132 20.50 2.57 29.09
CA THR A 132 19.61 3.70 28.81
C THR A 132 19.18 4.41 30.09
N THR A 133 19.29 3.75 31.26
CA THR A 133 19.02 4.34 32.59
C THR A 133 19.92 5.53 32.96
N ASP A 134 21.09 5.64 32.34
CA ASP A 134 21.98 6.78 32.54
C ASP A 134 21.50 8.04 31.77
N VAL A 135 20.64 7.84 30.79
CA VAL A 135 20.12 8.90 29.90
C VAL A 135 18.65 9.19 30.17
N PHE A 136 17.84 8.16 30.45
CA PHE A 136 16.39 8.26 30.64
C PHE A 136 16.00 7.96 32.08
N THR A 137 15.12 8.77 32.64
CA THR A 137 14.69 8.67 34.04
C THR A 137 13.76 7.49 34.33
N GLU A 138 13.02 7.00 33.32
CA GLU A 138 12.09 5.87 33.46
C GLU A 138 12.56 4.66 32.66
N ARG A 139 12.39 3.46 33.22
CA ARG A 139 12.70 2.21 32.55
C ARG A 139 11.45 1.63 31.89
N THR A 140 11.18 2.05 30.64
CA THR A 140 10.09 1.53 29.80
C THR A 140 10.54 0.31 29.00
N ASN A 141 9.60 -0.40 28.36
CA ASN A 141 9.94 -1.51 27.48
C ASN A 141 10.76 -1.03 26.27
N ASP A 142 10.46 0.15 25.71
CA ASP A 142 11.28 0.80 24.70
C ASP A 142 12.76 0.86 25.09
N HIS A 143 13.04 1.26 26.33
CA HIS A 143 14.40 1.41 26.85
C HIS A 143 15.09 0.04 26.99
N LYS A 144 14.35 -1.02 27.37
CA LYS A 144 14.90 -2.39 27.39
C LYS A 144 15.23 -2.89 25.98
N ILE A 145 14.41 -2.57 24.98
CA ILE A 145 14.67 -2.90 23.57
C ILE A 145 15.94 -2.18 23.09
N LEU A 146 16.09 -0.89 23.44
CA LEU A 146 17.31 -0.13 23.14
C LEU A 146 18.54 -0.73 23.83
N ASP A 147 18.45 -1.07 25.13
CA ASP A 147 19.54 -1.72 25.88
C ASP A 147 19.98 -3.03 25.20
N SER A 148 19.03 -3.88 24.81
CA SER A 148 19.31 -5.14 24.11
C SER A 148 20.04 -4.90 22.78
N ALA A 149 19.64 -3.86 22.02
CA ALA A 149 20.27 -3.53 20.74
C ALA A 149 21.68 -2.93 20.91
N LEU A 150 21.90 -2.08 21.92
CA LEU A 150 23.22 -1.54 22.27
C LEU A 150 24.16 -2.64 22.78
N CYS A 151 23.66 -3.55 23.60
CA CYS A 151 24.41 -4.73 24.03
C CYS A 151 24.86 -5.58 22.87
N LEU A 152 23.95 -5.81 21.91
CA LEU A 152 24.26 -6.58 20.72
C LEU A 152 25.30 -5.86 19.84
N GLN A 153 25.22 -4.53 19.73
CA GLN A 153 26.21 -3.71 19.02
C GLN A 153 27.61 -3.83 19.66
N ALA A 154 27.68 -3.84 20.99
CA ALA A 154 28.95 -4.00 21.71
C ALA A 154 29.52 -5.42 21.59
N SER A 155 28.68 -6.45 21.62
CA SER A 155 29.10 -7.86 21.57
C SER A 155 29.42 -8.37 20.16
N GLU A 156 28.89 -7.75 19.10
CA GLU A 156 29.14 -8.12 17.70
C GLU A 156 29.77 -6.97 16.86
N PRO A 157 31.01 -6.53 17.14
CA PRO A 157 31.62 -5.35 16.52
C PRO A 157 31.88 -5.52 15.01
N GLU A 158 31.92 -6.76 14.53
CA GLU A 158 32.06 -7.06 13.08
C GLU A 158 30.74 -6.89 12.30
N SER A 159 29.61 -6.82 13.00
CA SER A 159 28.28 -6.69 12.40
C SER A 159 27.75 -5.27 12.55
N LYS A 160 26.90 -4.83 11.60
CA LYS A 160 26.17 -3.56 11.74
C LYS A 160 24.82 -3.84 12.38
N VAL A 161 24.64 -3.45 13.64
CA VAL A 161 23.35 -3.55 14.34
C VAL A 161 22.46 -2.35 13.97
N ILE A 162 21.20 -2.64 13.66
CA ILE A 162 20.20 -1.66 13.20
C ILE A 162 18.89 -1.97 13.94
N LEU A 163 18.36 -1.01 14.68
CA LEU A 163 17.02 -1.12 15.25
C LEU A 163 15.97 -0.90 14.16
N VAL A 164 14.99 -1.78 14.07
CA VAL A 164 13.85 -1.63 13.17
C VAL A 164 12.59 -1.43 13.98
N SER A 165 11.96 -0.27 13.84
CA SER A 165 10.74 0.08 14.54
C SER A 165 9.84 0.97 13.68
N LYS A 166 8.54 0.83 13.82
CA LYS A 166 7.55 1.75 13.24
C LYS A 166 7.30 2.97 14.12
N ASP A 167 7.74 2.94 15.38
CA ASP A 167 7.67 4.08 16.28
C ASP A 167 8.79 5.09 15.96
N ILE A 168 8.37 6.30 15.58
CA ILE A 168 9.29 7.40 15.26
C ILE A 168 10.10 7.81 16.49
N ASN A 169 9.47 7.86 17.67
CA ASN A 169 10.13 8.30 18.90
C ASN A 169 11.21 7.29 19.31
N LEU A 170 10.92 5.98 19.21
CA LEU A 170 11.91 4.95 19.51
C LEU A 170 13.10 5.02 18.53
N ARG A 171 12.86 5.26 17.25
CA ARG A 171 13.93 5.47 16.26
C ARG A 171 14.76 6.72 16.55
N LEU A 172 14.13 7.81 17.00
CA LEU A 172 14.85 9.03 17.39
C LEU A 172 15.70 8.81 18.64
N LYS A 173 15.17 8.13 19.67
CA LYS A 173 15.92 7.75 20.88
C LYS A 173 17.13 6.87 20.52
N ALA A 174 16.96 5.87 19.64
CA ALA A 174 18.06 5.03 19.16
C ALA A 174 19.17 5.84 18.49
N LYS A 175 18.79 6.73 17.56
CA LYS A 175 19.75 7.61 16.86
C LYS A 175 20.48 8.56 17.81
N ALA A 176 19.82 9.08 18.85
CA ALA A 176 20.44 9.90 19.88
C ALA A 176 21.50 9.13 20.68
N LEU A 177 21.34 7.80 20.80
CA LEU A 177 22.30 6.89 21.42
C LEU A 177 23.34 6.32 20.43
N ASN A 178 23.48 6.89 19.23
CA ASN A 178 24.38 6.42 18.16
C ASN A 178 24.06 4.98 17.69
N LEU A 179 22.86 4.49 17.91
CA LEU A 179 22.36 3.25 17.36
C LEU A 179 21.63 3.52 16.04
N PRO A 180 22.08 2.95 14.91
CA PRO A 180 21.35 3.04 13.64
C PRO A 180 19.92 2.54 13.80
N ALA A 181 18.95 3.29 13.29
CA ALA A 181 17.55 2.91 13.36
C ALA A 181 16.83 3.21 12.05
N GLU A 182 16.03 2.24 11.59
CA GLU A 182 15.30 2.28 10.32
C GLU A 182 13.82 1.96 10.56
N ASP A 183 12.97 2.48 9.67
CA ASP A 183 11.57 2.08 9.64
C ASP A 183 11.39 0.74 8.90
N TYR A 184 10.44 -0.08 9.35
CA TYR A 184 10.08 -1.30 8.63
C TYR A 184 9.37 -0.97 7.32
N GLN A 185 10.02 -1.25 6.19
CA GLN A 185 9.59 -0.79 4.87
C GLN A 185 8.90 -1.86 4.02
N THR A 186 8.77 -3.09 4.49
CA THR A 186 8.09 -4.15 3.72
C THR A 186 6.64 -3.73 3.45
N GLY A 187 6.25 -3.76 2.18
CA GLY A 187 4.94 -3.27 1.75
C GLY A 187 4.85 -1.78 1.46
N LYS A 188 5.92 -0.99 1.71
CA LYS A 188 5.94 0.43 1.32
C LYS A 188 6.09 0.62 -0.18
N VAL A 189 5.33 1.58 -0.70
CA VAL A 189 5.48 2.10 -2.06
C VAL A 189 6.64 3.09 -2.09
N LYS A 190 7.64 2.86 -2.95
CA LYS A 190 8.92 3.60 -2.94
C LYS A 190 8.83 5.07 -3.31
N ASP A 191 7.81 5.49 -4.06
CA ASP A 191 7.65 6.87 -4.50
C ASP A 191 6.17 7.30 -4.55
N ASN A 192 5.77 8.20 -3.66
CA ASN A 192 4.43 8.78 -3.61
C ASN A 192 4.28 10.07 -4.41
N ARG A 193 5.40 10.65 -4.88
CA ARG A 193 5.36 11.96 -5.57
C ARG A 193 4.56 11.95 -6.87
N HIS A 194 4.38 10.76 -7.45
CA HIS A 194 3.55 10.53 -8.63
C HIS A 194 2.63 9.32 -8.44
N MET A 195 1.80 9.38 -7.38
CA MET A 195 0.83 8.34 -7.15
C MET A 195 -0.07 8.16 -8.37
N PHE A 196 -0.28 6.91 -8.76
CA PHE A 196 -1.13 6.56 -9.89
C PHE A 196 -2.56 7.07 -9.67
N THR A 197 -3.02 7.98 -10.52
CA THR A 197 -4.33 8.63 -10.41
C THR A 197 -5.45 7.87 -11.12
N GLY A 198 -5.11 6.86 -11.93
CA GLY A 198 -6.07 6.11 -12.76
C GLY A 198 -6.50 6.86 -14.02
N ARG A 199 -6.00 8.08 -14.27
CA ARG A 199 -6.33 8.87 -15.44
C ARG A 199 -5.14 9.61 -16.03
N THR A 200 -5.22 9.89 -17.33
CA THR A 200 -4.27 10.73 -18.07
C THR A 200 -5.03 11.69 -18.98
N THR A 201 -4.56 12.92 -19.07
CA THR A 201 -5.05 13.89 -20.07
C THR A 201 -4.07 13.89 -21.24
N LEU A 202 -4.57 13.71 -22.46
CA LEU A 202 -3.81 13.75 -23.70
C LEU A 202 -4.33 14.89 -24.57
N GLU A 203 -3.44 15.77 -25.02
CA GLU A 203 -3.74 16.90 -25.87
C GLU A 203 -3.23 16.66 -27.30
N GLY A 204 -3.82 17.31 -28.29
CA GLY A 204 -3.45 17.15 -29.69
C GLY A 204 -3.87 15.79 -30.28
N ILE A 205 -4.95 15.21 -29.79
CA ILE A 205 -5.48 13.94 -30.27
C ILE A 205 -6.21 14.19 -31.61
N ASP A 206 -5.98 13.28 -32.58
CA ASP A 206 -6.69 13.29 -33.86
C ASP A 206 -8.20 13.45 -33.63
N SER A 207 -8.80 14.54 -34.21
CA SER A 207 -10.22 14.85 -34.08
C SER A 207 -11.14 13.73 -34.58
N ASP A 208 -10.68 12.86 -35.49
CA ASP A 208 -11.42 11.66 -35.89
C ASP A 208 -11.61 10.64 -34.74
N VAL A 209 -10.65 10.53 -33.84
CA VAL A 209 -10.78 9.70 -32.63
C VAL A 209 -11.91 10.23 -31.75
N ILE A 210 -11.87 11.53 -31.45
CA ILE A 210 -12.90 12.18 -30.62
C ILE A 210 -14.29 12.08 -31.31
N ARG A 211 -14.36 12.34 -32.61
CA ARG A 211 -15.60 12.21 -33.36
C ARG A 211 -16.18 10.78 -33.27
N ARG A 212 -15.39 9.76 -33.51
CA ARG A 212 -15.83 8.35 -33.39
C ARG A 212 -16.35 8.02 -32.01
N MET A 213 -15.71 8.50 -30.96
CA MET A 213 -16.20 8.29 -29.59
C MET A 213 -17.61 8.85 -29.39
N TYR A 214 -17.97 9.96 -30.09
CA TYR A 214 -19.32 10.52 -30.02
C TYR A 214 -20.33 9.79 -30.93
N VAL A 215 -19.90 9.31 -32.09
CA VAL A 215 -20.76 8.62 -33.07
C VAL A 215 -20.95 7.14 -32.76
N ASP A 216 -19.83 6.44 -32.50
CA ASP A 216 -19.78 4.97 -32.37
C ASP A 216 -19.71 4.54 -30.90
N GLY A 217 -19.61 5.46 -29.94
CA GLY A 217 -19.40 5.18 -28.51
C GLY A 217 -18.01 4.63 -28.17
N ASN A 218 -17.15 4.45 -29.17
CA ASN A 218 -15.79 3.95 -28.96
C ASN A 218 -14.86 4.30 -30.14
N SER A 219 -13.55 4.12 -29.93
CA SER A 219 -12.54 4.19 -30.99
C SER A 219 -11.57 3.02 -30.90
N ARG A 220 -11.23 2.42 -32.05
CA ARG A 220 -10.20 1.37 -32.16
C ARG A 220 -8.80 1.94 -32.45
N LYS A 221 -8.65 3.25 -32.61
CA LYS A 221 -7.36 3.90 -32.81
C LYS A 221 -6.59 4.01 -31.46
N ILE A 222 -6.27 2.85 -30.86
CA ILE A 222 -5.60 2.79 -29.55
C ILE A 222 -4.17 3.37 -29.56
N THR A 223 -3.55 3.48 -30.75
CA THR A 223 -2.25 4.15 -30.93
C THR A 223 -2.27 5.62 -30.52
N ALA A 224 -3.44 6.26 -30.52
CA ALA A 224 -3.60 7.63 -30.02
C ALA A 224 -3.31 7.77 -28.52
N LEU A 225 -3.31 6.67 -27.76
CA LEU A 225 -2.97 6.66 -26.33
C LEU A 225 -1.46 6.56 -26.04
N GLY A 226 -0.63 6.40 -27.07
CA GLY A 226 0.80 6.19 -26.93
C GLY A 226 1.17 4.72 -26.61
N GLU A 227 2.47 4.48 -26.39
CA GLU A 227 2.99 3.15 -26.08
C GLU A 227 2.83 2.77 -24.61
N ASP A 228 2.88 3.76 -23.71
CA ASP A 228 2.75 3.58 -22.26
C ASP A 228 1.29 3.43 -21.76
N ARG A 229 0.37 3.11 -22.66
CA ARG A 229 -1.04 2.91 -22.31
C ARG A 229 -1.19 1.77 -21.31
N GLN A 230 -2.10 1.97 -20.36
CA GLN A 230 -2.35 1.00 -19.30
C GLN A 230 -3.75 0.43 -19.42
N ASN A 231 -3.90 -0.85 -19.13
CA ASN A 231 -5.20 -1.50 -19.07
C ASN A 231 -6.06 -0.92 -17.94
N ASN A 232 -7.37 -0.84 -18.19
CA ASN A 232 -8.35 -0.28 -17.24
C ASN A 232 -8.01 1.13 -16.75
N HIS A 233 -7.56 1.97 -17.68
CA HIS A 233 -7.15 3.35 -17.40
C HIS A 233 -8.06 4.35 -18.11
N PHE A 234 -8.28 5.49 -17.49
CA PHE A 234 -9.11 6.56 -18.04
C PHE A 234 -8.29 7.62 -18.76
N TYR A 235 -8.86 8.16 -19.82
CA TYR A 235 -8.23 9.20 -20.63
C TYR A 235 -9.19 10.36 -20.84
N ILE A 236 -8.69 11.58 -20.69
CA ILE A 236 -9.33 12.79 -21.18
C ILE A 236 -8.62 13.18 -22.47
N LEU A 237 -9.28 12.95 -23.60
CA LEU A 237 -8.74 13.21 -24.92
C LEU A 237 -9.15 14.62 -25.35
N LYS A 238 -8.20 15.44 -25.78
CA LYS A 238 -8.45 16.83 -26.18
C LYS A 238 -7.86 17.14 -27.55
N ASP A 239 -8.61 17.92 -28.32
CA ASP A 239 -8.16 18.55 -29.55
C ASP A 239 -8.77 19.97 -29.63
N GLY A 240 -7.99 21.00 -29.32
CA GLY A 240 -8.48 22.36 -29.16
C GLY A 240 -9.62 22.47 -28.16
N SER A 241 -10.81 22.83 -28.61
CA SER A 241 -12.03 22.94 -27.79
C SER A 241 -12.80 21.64 -27.66
N ALA A 242 -12.51 20.63 -28.50
CA ALA A 242 -13.17 19.34 -28.47
C ALA A 242 -12.52 18.44 -27.40
N SER A 243 -13.33 17.69 -26.64
CA SER A 243 -12.82 16.74 -25.68
C SER A 243 -13.75 15.53 -25.53
N ALA A 244 -13.18 14.36 -25.23
CA ALA A 244 -13.93 13.16 -24.89
C ALA A 244 -13.30 12.47 -23.69
N MET A 245 -14.15 11.84 -22.87
CA MET A 245 -13.71 10.95 -21.79
C MET A 245 -13.69 9.52 -22.31
N GLY A 246 -12.58 8.83 -22.13
CA GLY A 246 -12.36 7.47 -22.62
C GLY A 246 -11.90 6.51 -21.54
N PHE A 247 -12.29 5.26 -21.67
CA PHE A 247 -11.80 4.14 -20.88
C PHE A 247 -11.12 3.14 -21.81
N PHE A 248 -9.86 2.81 -21.53
CA PHE A 248 -9.12 1.84 -22.31
C PHE A 248 -9.24 0.44 -21.72
N ASN A 249 -9.70 -0.51 -22.56
CA ASN A 249 -9.78 -1.92 -22.22
C ASN A 249 -8.91 -2.73 -23.19
N GLU A 250 -7.86 -3.37 -22.66
CA GLU A 250 -6.90 -4.15 -23.45
C GLU A 250 -7.55 -5.38 -24.09
N LYS A 251 -8.46 -6.07 -23.40
CA LYS A 251 -9.16 -7.25 -23.95
C LYS A 251 -9.98 -6.92 -25.19
N ARG A 252 -10.66 -5.75 -25.16
CA ARG A 252 -11.50 -5.28 -26.28
C ARG A 252 -10.69 -4.51 -27.31
N ARG A 253 -9.45 -4.11 -26.98
CA ARG A 253 -8.56 -3.28 -27.80
C ARG A 253 -9.26 -2.07 -28.36
N ASN A 254 -9.99 -1.35 -27.51
CA ASN A 254 -10.71 -0.14 -27.86
C ASN A 254 -10.65 0.88 -26.74
N ILE A 255 -10.98 2.13 -27.09
CA ILE A 255 -11.20 3.21 -26.16
C ILE A 255 -12.72 3.41 -26.10
N GLU A 256 -13.35 3.04 -25.01
CA GLU A 256 -14.78 3.17 -24.78
C GLU A 256 -15.08 4.59 -24.27
N ARG A 257 -16.14 5.21 -24.81
CA ARG A 257 -16.57 6.52 -24.32
C ARG A 257 -17.17 6.39 -22.92
N VAL A 258 -16.79 7.29 -22.03
CA VAL A 258 -17.37 7.44 -20.71
C VAL A 258 -18.32 8.63 -20.69
N ASP A 259 -19.56 8.40 -20.31
CA ASP A 259 -20.57 9.46 -20.19
C ASP A 259 -20.83 9.79 -18.70
N LYS A 260 -21.31 11.01 -18.46
CA LYS A 260 -21.77 11.42 -17.12
C LYS A 260 -23.17 10.86 -16.82
N SER A 261 -23.26 9.53 -16.79
CA SER A 261 -24.51 8.81 -16.51
C SER A 261 -24.92 8.90 -15.06
N TYR A 262 -26.23 8.92 -14.77
CA TYR A 262 -26.73 8.84 -13.41
C TYR A 262 -26.57 7.42 -12.85
N ALA A 263 -26.22 7.31 -11.56
CA ALA A 263 -26.30 6.08 -10.81
C ALA A 263 -27.21 6.27 -9.60
N TYR A 264 -28.33 5.58 -9.57
CA TYR A 264 -29.32 5.60 -8.51
C TYR A 264 -29.67 7.02 -8.00
N GLY A 265 -29.96 7.94 -8.90
CA GLY A 265 -30.27 9.34 -8.60
C GLY A 265 -29.07 10.28 -8.45
N ILE A 266 -27.86 9.75 -8.32
CA ILE A 266 -26.65 10.56 -8.19
C ILE A 266 -26.07 10.87 -9.56
N LYS A 267 -25.87 12.16 -9.84
CA LYS A 267 -25.23 12.66 -11.06
C LYS A 267 -23.76 12.98 -10.81
N PRO A 268 -22.82 12.46 -11.61
CA PRO A 268 -21.43 12.84 -11.49
C PRO A 268 -21.24 14.32 -11.88
N ARG A 269 -20.61 15.10 -11.02
CA ARG A 269 -20.38 16.54 -11.21
C ARG A 269 -19.17 16.81 -12.09
N ASN A 270 -18.17 15.97 -12.04
CA ASN A 270 -16.92 16.10 -12.81
C ASN A 270 -16.56 14.80 -13.55
N ALA A 271 -15.45 14.81 -14.30
CA ALA A 271 -14.97 13.65 -15.06
C ALA A 271 -14.56 12.49 -14.15
N GLU A 272 -13.89 12.78 -13.04
CA GLU A 272 -13.38 11.79 -12.10
C GLU A 272 -14.52 10.99 -11.46
N GLN A 273 -15.60 11.67 -11.07
CA GLN A 273 -16.80 11.01 -10.56
C GLN A 273 -17.49 10.14 -11.63
N ALA A 274 -17.48 10.57 -12.90
CA ALA A 274 -17.99 9.76 -14.00
C ALA A 274 -17.11 8.52 -14.21
N PHE A 275 -15.79 8.64 -14.10
CA PHE A 275 -14.85 7.52 -14.16
C PHE A 275 -15.08 6.53 -13.02
N ALA A 276 -15.28 7.00 -11.79
CA ALA A 276 -15.58 6.15 -10.66
C ALA A 276 -16.87 5.35 -10.86
N LEU A 277 -17.95 5.99 -11.31
CA LEU A 277 -19.21 5.30 -11.60
C LEU A 277 -19.06 4.29 -12.75
N HIS A 278 -18.31 4.63 -13.80
CA HIS A 278 -18.02 3.71 -14.91
C HIS A 278 -17.26 2.47 -14.40
N ALA A 279 -16.20 2.65 -13.61
CA ALA A 279 -15.43 1.55 -13.04
C ALA A 279 -16.29 0.64 -12.14
N ILE A 280 -17.12 1.23 -11.28
CA ILE A 280 -18.02 0.48 -10.39
C ILE A 280 -19.03 -0.34 -11.19
N GLN A 281 -19.64 0.24 -12.22
CA GLN A 281 -20.69 -0.41 -13.00
C GLN A 281 -20.16 -1.37 -14.07
N ASN A 282 -18.86 -1.29 -14.41
CA ASN A 282 -18.25 -2.16 -15.40
C ASN A 282 -18.22 -3.62 -14.92
N PRO A 283 -18.85 -4.55 -15.64
CA PRO A 283 -18.90 -5.96 -15.24
C PRO A 283 -17.54 -6.67 -15.26
N ASP A 284 -16.61 -6.21 -16.06
CA ASP A 284 -15.29 -6.83 -16.20
C ASP A 284 -14.32 -6.44 -15.06
N ILE A 285 -14.69 -5.46 -14.24
CA ILE A 285 -13.89 -4.95 -13.11
C ILE A 285 -14.44 -5.50 -11.79
N ASN A 286 -13.68 -6.36 -11.12
CA ASN A 286 -14.07 -6.96 -9.84
C ASN A 286 -13.53 -6.21 -8.63
N LEU A 287 -12.44 -5.45 -8.79
CA LEU A 287 -11.85 -4.66 -7.73
C LEU A 287 -11.69 -3.20 -8.18
N VAL A 288 -12.32 -2.28 -7.46
CA VAL A 288 -12.23 -0.84 -7.70
C VAL A 288 -11.62 -0.17 -6.47
N THR A 289 -10.64 0.71 -6.67
CA THR A 289 -10.17 1.62 -5.62
C THR A 289 -10.52 3.06 -5.97
N ILE A 290 -11.07 3.80 -5.00
CA ILE A 290 -11.43 5.20 -5.16
C ILE A 290 -10.73 6.00 -4.07
N CYS A 291 -9.73 6.75 -4.46
CA CYS A 291 -9.00 7.67 -3.58
C CYS A 291 -9.50 9.10 -3.74
N GLY A 292 -9.30 9.91 -2.71
CA GLY A 292 -9.53 11.35 -2.80
C GLY A 292 -9.72 11.99 -1.43
N VAL A 293 -9.57 13.30 -1.36
CA VAL A 293 -9.77 14.04 -0.12
C VAL A 293 -11.21 13.93 0.39
N ALA A 294 -11.41 14.21 1.68
CA ALA A 294 -12.75 14.19 2.27
C ALA A 294 -13.71 15.12 1.50
N GLY A 295 -14.97 14.70 1.31
CA GLY A 295 -15.99 15.48 0.60
C GLY A 295 -15.96 15.40 -0.94
N THR A 296 -15.13 14.53 -1.53
CA THR A 296 -15.14 14.26 -2.99
C THR A 296 -16.25 13.31 -3.44
N GLY A 297 -16.99 12.70 -2.50
CA GLY A 297 -18.12 11.81 -2.78
C GLY A 297 -17.75 10.33 -2.96
N LYS A 298 -16.58 9.88 -2.51
CA LYS A 298 -16.10 8.49 -2.65
C LYS A 298 -17.15 7.44 -2.25
N THR A 299 -17.56 7.50 -1.00
CA THR A 299 -18.51 6.54 -0.39
C THR A 299 -19.89 6.65 -1.02
N LEU A 300 -20.34 7.88 -1.32
CA LEU A 300 -21.60 8.15 -1.99
C LEU A 300 -21.63 7.50 -3.40
N LEU A 301 -20.59 7.69 -4.20
CA LEU A 301 -20.48 7.11 -5.54
C LEU A 301 -20.38 5.59 -5.51
N ALA A 302 -19.61 5.04 -4.56
CA ALA A 302 -19.50 3.60 -4.35
C ALA A 302 -20.87 2.97 -4.08
N LEU A 303 -21.62 3.56 -3.15
CA LEU A 303 -22.95 3.09 -2.78
C LEU A 303 -23.99 3.28 -3.88
N ALA A 304 -24.01 4.45 -4.55
CA ALA A 304 -24.91 4.71 -5.67
C ALA A 304 -24.68 3.75 -6.85
N GLY A 305 -23.41 3.52 -7.22
CA GLY A 305 -23.03 2.57 -8.25
C GLY A 305 -23.33 1.11 -7.90
N ALA A 306 -23.25 0.74 -6.61
CA ALA A 306 -23.66 -0.58 -6.13
C ALA A 306 -25.19 -0.76 -6.22
N LEU A 307 -25.96 0.23 -5.75
CA LEU A 307 -27.43 0.21 -5.83
C LEU A 307 -27.97 0.14 -7.25
N GLU A 308 -27.30 0.75 -8.22
CA GLU A 308 -27.67 0.64 -9.64
C GLU A 308 -27.56 -0.79 -10.16
N GLN A 309 -26.67 -1.60 -9.56
CA GLN A 309 -26.43 -3.01 -9.90
C GLN A 309 -27.20 -4.01 -9.03
N LYS A 310 -28.20 -3.58 -8.25
CA LYS A 310 -28.97 -4.40 -7.31
C LYS A 310 -29.59 -5.68 -7.88
N ASN A 311 -29.82 -5.74 -9.18
CA ASN A 311 -30.39 -6.93 -9.84
C ASN A 311 -29.30 -7.95 -10.24
N ARG A 312 -28.02 -7.58 -10.12
CA ARG A 312 -26.87 -8.41 -10.49
C ARG A 312 -26.25 -9.11 -9.28
N TYR A 313 -26.41 -8.52 -8.12
CA TYR A 313 -25.84 -8.99 -6.87
C TYR A 313 -26.94 -9.22 -5.84
N ASP A 314 -26.77 -10.24 -5.02
CA ASP A 314 -27.75 -10.61 -3.99
C ASP A 314 -27.71 -9.67 -2.79
N GLN A 315 -26.53 -9.11 -2.48
CA GLN A 315 -26.33 -8.28 -1.30
C GLN A 315 -25.33 -7.15 -1.57
N ILE A 316 -25.53 -6.01 -0.92
CA ILE A 316 -24.57 -4.90 -0.81
C ILE A 316 -24.13 -4.86 0.65
N ILE A 317 -22.84 -5.08 0.87
CA ILE A 317 -22.23 -4.99 2.20
C ILE A 317 -21.35 -3.74 2.22
N LEU A 318 -21.62 -2.85 3.17
CA LEU A 318 -20.85 -1.64 3.39
C LEU A 318 -20.18 -1.72 4.76
N ALA A 319 -18.87 -1.75 4.78
CA ALA A 319 -18.09 -1.91 6.00
C ALA A 319 -17.05 -0.80 6.16
N ARG A 320 -16.68 -0.55 7.42
CA ARG A 320 -15.64 0.42 7.77
C ARG A 320 -14.75 -0.17 8.88
N PRO A 321 -13.41 -0.04 8.80
CA PRO A 321 -12.55 -0.33 9.94
C PRO A 321 -12.87 0.65 11.08
N ILE A 322 -12.87 0.16 12.30
CA ILE A 322 -13.01 1.01 13.48
C ILE A 322 -11.62 1.33 13.99
N VAL A 323 -11.29 2.60 14.01
CA VAL A 323 -10.06 3.12 14.63
C VAL A 323 -10.49 3.94 15.83
N ALA A 324 -10.03 3.57 17.02
CA ALA A 324 -10.32 4.34 18.23
C ALA A 324 -9.57 5.67 18.18
N LEU A 325 -10.31 6.78 18.14
CA LEU A 325 -9.76 8.16 18.11
C LEU A 325 -9.07 8.58 19.42
N SER A 326 -9.12 7.77 20.45
CA SER A 326 -8.42 7.99 21.71
C SER A 326 -7.94 6.66 22.27
N ASN A 327 -6.90 6.67 23.12
CA ASN A 327 -6.38 5.50 23.84
C ASN A 327 -7.40 4.81 24.76
N LYS A 328 -8.69 5.17 24.68
CA LYS A 328 -9.78 4.48 25.39
C LYS A 328 -10.29 3.38 24.46
N ASP A 329 -10.01 2.14 24.85
CA ASP A 329 -10.59 0.96 24.21
C ASP A 329 -12.12 1.09 24.13
N LEU A 330 -12.72 0.63 23.04
CA LEU A 330 -14.18 0.52 22.87
C LEU A 330 -14.87 -0.12 24.10
N GLY A 331 -14.13 -0.91 24.88
CA GLY A 331 -14.58 -1.51 26.14
C GLY A 331 -15.02 -0.52 27.22
N PHE A 332 -14.52 0.70 27.24
CA PHE A 332 -14.86 1.73 28.22
C PHE A 332 -16.12 2.55 27.88
N LEU A 333 -16.65 2.42 26.65
CA LEU A 333 -17.88 3.10 26.29
C LEU A 333 -19.09 2.39 26.96
N PRO A 334 -20.08 3.14 27.49
CA PRO A 334 -21.30 2.56 27.99
C PRO A 334 -22.16 1.96 26.87
N GLY A 335 -22.92 0.92 27.15
CA GLY A 335 -23.81 0.26 26.20
C GLY A 335 -23.33 -1.12 25.75
N ASP A 336 -24.15 -1.80 24.96
CA ASP A 336 -23.77 -3.08 24.33
C ASP A 336 -22.79 -2.90 23.14
N ALA A 337 -22.37 -4.00 22.55
CA ALA A 337 -21.39 -3.95 21.45
C ALA A 337 -21.91 -3.21 20.21
N GLU A 338 -23.22 -3.29 19.96
CA GLU A 338 -23.87 -2.66 18.81
C GLU A 338 -24.03 -1.15 19.03
N GLU A 339 -24.45 -0.74 20.22
CA GLU A 339 -24.53 0.68 20.60
C GLU A 339 -23.21 1.40 20.56
N LYS A 340 -22.11 0.73 20.97
CA LYS A 340 -20.75 1.29 20.94
C LYS A 340 -20.22 1.51 19.52
N VAL A 341 -20.68 0.73 18.57
CA VAL A 341 -20.21 0.76 17.19
C VAL A 341 -21.03 1.68 16.30
N ASN A 342 -22.30 1.90 16.62
CA ASN A 342 -23.23 2.71 15.83
C ASN A 342 -22.69 4.09 15.42
N PRO A 343 -22.03 4.88 16.30
CA PRO A 343 -21.52 6.20 15.91
C PRO A 343 -20.51 6.14 14.75
N TYR A 344 -19.71 5.08 14.66
CA TYR A 344 -18.75 4.89 13.58
C TYR A 344 -19.40 4.53 12.24
N MET A 345 -20.59 3.95 12.29
CA MET A 345 -21.36 3.56 11.10
C MET A 345 -22.28 4.68 10.61
N GLN A 346 -22.54 5.71 11.43
CA GLN A 346 -23.44 6.81 11.09
C GLN A 346 -23.14 7.47 9.72
N PRO A 347 -21.88 7.79 9.36
CA PRO A 347 -21.57 8.38 8.05
C PRO A 347 -22.00 7.50 6.86
N LEU A 348 -22.06 6.19 7.04
CA LEU A 348 -22.50 5.25 6.01
C LEU A 348 -24.02 5.27 5.85
N TYR A 349 -24.74 5.35 6.98
CA TYR A 349 -26.20 5.54 6.98
C TYR A 349 -26.58 6.91 6.38
N ASP A 350 -25.82 7.96 6.65
CA ASP A 350 -26.07 9.29 6.09
C ASP A 350 -25.97 9.30 4.58
N ASN A 351 -24.97 8.62 4.00
CA ASN A 351 -24.83 8.45 2.55
C ASN A 351 -26.03 7.68 1.97
N LEU A 352 -26.48 6.60 2.61
CA LEU A 352 -27.66 5.85 2.18
C LEU A 352 -28.94 6.70 2.23
N ASN A 353 -29.12 7.46 3.31
CA ASN A 353 -30.25 8.37 3.47
C ASN A 353 -30.21 9.52 2.45
N PHE A 354 -29.02 10.04 2.14
CA PHE A 354 -28.86 11.05 1.09
C PHE A 354 -29.31 10.54 -0.27
N ILE A 355 -28.88 9.30 -0.66
CA ILE A 355 -29.31 8.67 -1.91
C ILE A 355 -30.82 8.45 -1.91
N LYS A 356 -31.37 7.93 -0.81
CA LYS A 356 -32.80 7.71 -0.65
C LYS A 356 -33.59 8.99 -0.80
N GLY A 357 -33.09 10.10 -0.25
CA GLY A 357 -33.68 11.44 -0.31
C GLY A 357 -33.70 12.06 -1.74
N GLN A 358 -33.03 11.46 -2.73
CA GLN A 358 -33.16 11.89 -4.12
C GLN A 358 -34.49 11.49 -4.76
N PHE A 359 -35.29 10.66 -4.07
CA PHE A 359 -36.56 10.11 -4.55
C PHE A 359 -37.71 10.47 -3.61
N GLY A 360 -38.89 10.66 -4.18
CA GLY A 360 -40.11 10.80 -3.38
C GLY A 360 -40.48 9.48 -2.67
N PRO A 361 -41.13 9.53 -1.50
CA PRO A 361 -41.49 8.34 -0.70
C PRO A 361 -42.29 7.29 -1.47
N ASN A 362 -43.04 7.72 -2.50
CA ASN A 362 -43.88 6.87 -3.34
C ASN A 362 -43.16 6.30 -4.55
N GLU A 363 -41.94 6.75 -4.83
CA GLU A 363 -41.17 6.27 -5.97
C GLU A 363 -40.61 4.86 -5.76
N ARG A 364 -40.58 4.07 -6.83
CA ARG A 364 -40.09 2.70 -6.81
C ARG A 364 -38.67 2.58 -6.27
N LYS A 365 -37.78 3.52 -6.57
CA LYS A 365 -36.38 3.50 -6.11
C LYS A 365 -36.27 3.75 -4.59
N TYR A 366 -37.10 4.62 -4.04
CA TYR A 366 -37.20 4.83 -2.58
C TYR A 366 -37.60 3.56 -1.86
N ARG A 367 -38.72 2.95 -2.29
CA ARG A 367 -39.25 1.72 -1.68
C ARG A 367 -38.27 0.57 -1.79
N ALA A 368 -37.58 0.44 -2.93
CA ALA A 368 -36.59 -0.61 -3.13
C ALA A 368 -35.41 -0.54 -2.13
N ILE A 369 -34.98 0.64 -1.69
CA ILE A 369 -33.94 0.77 -0.65
C ILE A 369 -34.50 0.25 0.70
N GLU A 370 -35.74 0.62 1.05
CA GLU A 370 -36.35 0.18 2.29
C GLU A 370 -36.56 -1.34 2.32
N GLU A 371 -37.06 -1.91 1.23
CA GLU A 371 -37.25 -3.36 1.06
C GLU A 371 -35.88 -4.08 1.20
N MET A 372 -34.84 -3.60 0.49
CA MET A 372 -33.49 -4.18 0.58
C MET A 372 -32.89 -4.11 1.99
N ARG A 373 -33.19 -3.06 2.75
CA ARG A 373 -32.79 -2.97 4.17
C ARG A 373 -33.52 -3.98 5.04
N GLN A 374 -34.85 -4.07 4.90
CA GLN A 374 -35.67 -5.00 5.67
C GLN A 374 -35.35 -6.46 5.38
N GLU A 375 -35.02 -6.77 4.13
CA GLU A 375 -34.60 -8.11 3.67
C GLU A 375 -33.13 -8.44 4.00
N GLY A 376 -32.37 -7.51 4.60
CA GLY A 376 -30.94 -7.70 4.88
C GLY A 376 -30.05 -7.73 3.64
N LYS A 377 -30.56 -7.27 2.47
CA LYS A 377 -29.78 -7.15 1.23
C LYS A 377 -28.83 -5.95 1.25
N ILE A 378 -29.08 -4.96 2.10
CA ILE A 378 -28.13 -3.89 2.43
C ILE A 378 -27.67 -4.12 3.86
N GLN A 379 -26.42 -4.42 4.05
CA GLN A 379 -25.79 -4.59 5.37
C GLN A 379 -24.74 -3.50 5.60
N ILE A 380 -24.86 -2.77 6.69
CA ILE A 380 -23.87 -1.80 7.15
C ILE A 380 -23.32 -2.31 8.48
N SER A 381 -22.02 -2.55 8.56
CA SER A 381 -21.42 -3.13 9.77
C SER A 381 -19.91 -2.84 9.88
N PRO A 382 -19.36 -2.96 11.10
CA PRO A 382 -17.90 -2.96 11.26
C PRO A 382 -17.23 -4.03 10.43
N LEU A 383 -16.07 -3.70 9.89
CA LEU A 383 -15.29 -4.65 9.10
C LEU A 383 -14.91 -5.91 9.89
N ALA A 384 -14.71 -5.78 11.20
CA ALA A 384 -14.39 -6.91 12.09
C ALA A 384 -15.46 -8.01 12.06
N TYR A 385 -16.74 -7.66 11.86
CA TYR A 385 -17.85 -8.61 11.82
C TYR A 385 -17.99 -9.34 10.48
N ILE A 386 -17.31 -8.87 9.45
CA ILE A 386 -17.25 -9.50 8.12
C ILE A 386 -16.09 -10.52 8.04
N ARG A 387 -15.11 -10.43 8.94
CA ARG A 387 -13.99 -11.38 8.98
C ARG A 387 -14.50 -12.81 9.15
N GLY A 388 -13.93 -13.73 8.36
CA GLY A 388 -14.28 -15.16 8.38
C GLY A 388 -15.39 -15.56 7.42
N ARG A 389 -16.12 -14.62 6.81
CA ARG A 389 -17.17 -14.91 5.82
C ARG A 389 -16.54 -15.07 4.41
N SER A 390 -17.02 -16.02 3.65
CA SER A 390 -16.82 -16.05 2.20
C SER A 390 -17.87 -15.16 1.53
N LEU A 391 -17.46 -14.35 0.59
CA LEU A 391 -18.31 -13.37 -0.09
C LEU A 391 -18.58 -13.86 -1.52
N SER A 392 -19.83 -14.18 -1.83
CA SER A 392 -20.25 -14.59 -3.18
C SER A 392 -21.52 -13.85 -3.57
N ASN A 393 -21.64 -13.46 -4.83
CA ASN A 393 -22.76 -12.68 -5.37
C ASN A 393 -23.00 -11.34 -4.66
N VAL A 394 -21.96 -10.66 -4.20
CA VAL A 394 -22.08 -9.44 -3.41
C VAL A 394 -21.27 -8.28 -3.98
N VAL A 395 -21.74 -7.05 -3.74
CA VAL A 395 -20.90 -5.85 -3.80
C VAL A 395 -20.42 -5.56 -2.38
N PHE A 396 -19.12 -5.65 -2.17
CA PHE A 396 -18.50 -5.38 -0.88
C PHE A 396 -17.75 -4.05 -0.93
N ILE A 397 -18.24 -3.06 -0.20
CA ILE A 397 -17.66 -1.73 -0.09
C ILE A 397 -16.93 -1.63 1.24
N VAL A 398 -15.66 -1.29 1.20
CA VAL A 398 -14.85 -1.00 2.39
C VAL A 398 -14.49 0.48 2.37
N ASP A 399 -15.11 1.24 3.26
CA ASP A 399 -14.86 2.66 3.44
C ASP A 399 -13.67 2.90 4.39
N GLU A 400 -12.95 4.01 4.23
CA GLU A 400 -11.74 4.37 5.00
C GLU A 400 -10.65 3.26 4.94
N ALA A 401 -10.46 2.68 3.76
CA ALA A 401 -9.52 1.56 3.54
C ALA A 401 -8.04 1.95 3.74
N GLN A 402 -7.68 3.24 3.81
CA GLN A 402 -6.35 3.69 4.19
C GLN A 402 -5.99 3.36 5.64
N ASN A 403 -7.00 3.06 6.47
CA ASN A 403 -6.79 2.62 7.85
C ASN A 403 -6.50 1.12 7.99
N LEU A 404 -6.39 0.41 6.87
CA LEU A 404 -6.06 -1.02 6.81
C LEU A 404 -4.58 -1.23 6.48
N THR A 405 -4.00 -2.27 7.05
CA THR A 405 -2.68 -2.76 6.67
C THR A 405 -2.73 -3.47 5.31
N PRO A 406 -1.60 -3.60 4.60
CA PRO A 406 -1.50 -4.42 3.38
C PRO A 406 -2.00 -5.85 3.57
N HIS A 407 -1.72 -6.46 4.72
CA HIS A 407 -2.17 -7.82 5.06
C HIS A 407 -3.69 -7.90 5.19
N GLU A 408 -4.32 -6.92 5.84
CA GLU A 408 -5.78 -6.88 5.99
C GLU A 408 -6.49 -6.74 4.66
N VAL A 409 -6.02 -5.82 3.80
CA VAL A 409 -6.60 -5.64 2.47
C VAL A 409 -6.43 -6.90 1.62
N LYS A 410 -5.25 -7.56 1.65
CA LYS A 410 -5.04 -8.86 1.00
C LYS A 410 -6.05 -9.90 1.51
N THR A 411 -6.25 -9.97 2.83
CA THR A 411 -7.20 -10.90 3.46
C THR A 411 -8.64 -10.64 3.00
N ILE A 412 -9.04 -9.38 2.83
CA ILE A 412 -10.35 -8.99 2.32
C ILE A 412 -10.51 -9.45 0.87
N ILE A 413 -9.56 -9.12 0.01
CA ILE A 413 -9.64 -9.42 -1.42
C ILE A 413 -9.64 -10.93 -1.67
N THR A 414 -8.87 -11.70 -0.92
CA THR A 414 -8.81 -13.18 -1.07
C THR A 414 -10.07 -13.91 -0.62
N ARG A 415 -11.02 -13.22 0.04
CA ARG A 415 -12.33 -13.77 0.41
C ARG A 415 -13.41 -13.50 -0.62
N ALA A 416 -13.11 -12.72 -1.65
CA ALA A 416 -14.02 -12.51 -2.76
C ALA A 416 -14.18 -13.83 -3.54
N GLY A 417 -15.36 -14.39 -3.43
CA GLY A 417 -15.77 -15.57 -4.17
C GLY A 417 -16.38 -15.21 -5.53
N GLU A 418 -17.11 -16.16 -6.10
CA GLU A 418 -17.73 -16.00 -7.41
C GLU A 418 -18.69 -14.80 -7.43
N ASN A 419 -18.72 -14.09 -8.57
CA ASN A 419 -19.56 -12.91 -8.80
C ASN A 419 -19.48 -11.88 -7.66
N THR A 420 -18.28 -11.58 -7.18
CA THR A 420 -18.07 -10.56 -6.13
C THR A 420 -17.37 -9.34 -6.71
N LYS A 421 -17.85 -8.17 -6.35
CA LYS A 421 -17.20 -6.89 -6.61
C LYS A 421 -16.76 -6.25 -5.30
N VAL A 422 -15.48 -5.94 -5.20
CA VAL A 422 -14.90 -5.24 -4.04
C VAL A 422 -14.62 -3.79 -4.41
N ILE A 423 -15.05 -2.86 -3.59
CA ILE A 423 -14.80 -1.42 -3.76
C ILE A 423 -14.12 -0.92 -2.49
N LEU A 424 -12.90 -0.40 -2.63
CA LEU A 424 -12.16 0.20 -1.53
C LEU A 424 -12.18 1.72 -1.70
N THR A 425 -12.70 2.45 -0.70
CA THR A 425 -12.71 3.91 -0.70
C THR A 425 -11.85 4.45 0.43
N GLY A 426 -11.17 5.59 0.22
CA GLY A 426 -10.35 6.16 1.27
C GLY A 426 -9.62 7.45 0.91
N ASP A 427 -9.03 8.08 1.92
CA ASP A 427 -8.15 9.24 1.79
C ASP A 427 -6.78 8.89 2.37
N ILE A 428 -5.78 8.72 1.51
CA ILE A 428 -4.42 8.35 1.92
C ILE A 428 -3.71 9.37 2.81
N ARG A 429 -4.27 10.59 2.93
CA ARG A 429 -3.75 11.65 3.80
C ARG A 429 -4.39 11.66 5.18
N GLN A 430 -5.55 10.98 5.34
CA GLN A 430 -6.29 10.87 6.60
C GLN A 430 -6.14 9.48 7.20
N ILE A 431 -4.96 9.18 7.74
CA ILE A 431 -4.65 7.88 8.34
C ILE A 431 -4.70 8.03 9.85
N ASP A 432 -5.68 7.37 10.48
CA ASP A 432 -5.89 7.37 11.93
C ASP A 432 -5.24 6.16 12.61
N THR A 433 -4.94 5.10 11.84
CA THR A 433 -4.34 3.87 12.37
C THR A 433 -2.88 4.11 12.73
N PRO A 434 -2.45 3.84 13.98
CA PRO A 434 -1.06 3.94 14.38
C PRO A 434 -0.13 3.11 13.49
N TYR A 435 1.08 3.61 13.24
CA TYR A 435 2.14 2.96 12.46
C TYR A 435 1.85 2.79 10.96
N LEU A 436 0.72 3.29 10.44
CA LEU A 436 0.49 3.46 9.02
C LEU A 436 0.87 4.87 8.57
N ASP A 437 1.33 4.98 7.32
CA ASP A 437 1.59 6.23 6.64
C ASP A 437 1.08 6.18 5.19
N GLU A 438 1.21 7.27 4.45
CA GLU A 438 0.75 7.34 3.06
C GLU A 438 1.35 6.26 2.16
N GLN A 439 2.52 5.71 2.50
CA GLN A 439 3.25 4.71 1.71
C GLN A 439 3.00 3.27 2.16
N SER A 440 2.63 3.06 3.43
CA SER A 440 2.55 1.75 4.06
C SER A 440 1.13 1.26 4.33
N ASN A 441 0.11 2.04 3.98
CA ASN A 441 -1.29 1.64 4.14
C ASN A 441 -1.74 0.69 3.04
N GLY A 442 -2.80 -0.09 3.34
CA GLY A 442 -3.30 -1.13 2.45
C GLY A 442 -3.90 -0.59 1.15
N LEU A 443 -4.50 0.61 1.16
CA LEU A 443 -5.07 1.21 -0.04
C LEU A 443 -3.98 1.58 -1.05
N THR A 444 -2.94 2.29 -0.61
CA THR A 444 -1.76 2.63 -1.44
C THR A 444 -1.06 1.39 -1.97
N TYR A 445 -0.93 0.36 -1.12
CA TYR A 445 -0.34 -0.93 -1.51
C TYR A 445 -1.09 -1.60 -2.66
N VAL A 446 -2.43 -1.64 -2.61
CA VAL A 446 -3.26 -2.20 -3.69
C VAL A 446 -3.14 -1.40 -4.97
N ILE A 447 -3.17 -0.06 -4.88
CA ILE A 447 -3.06 0.83 -6.03
C ILE A 447 -1.76 0.58 -6.78
N ASP A 448 -0.64 0.47 -6.08
CA ASP A 448 0.67 0.23 -6.68
C ASP A 448 0.78 -1.17 -7.30
N ARG A 449 0.39 -2.21 -6.55
CA ARG A 449 0.61 -3.61 -6.94
C ARG A 449 -0.32 -4.13 -8.03
N LEU A 450 -1.54 -3.59 -8.11
CA LEU A 450 -2.54 -4.07 -9.06
C LEU A 450 -2.73 -3.19 -10.28
N ARG A 451 -1.96 -2.13 -10.41
CA ARG A 451 -1.95 -1.24 -11.58
C ARG A 451 -1.87 -2.04 -12.88
N GLY A 452 -2.79 -1.77 -13.81
CA GLY A 452 -2.84 -2.41 -15.12
C GLY A 452 -3.32 -3.86 -15.14
N LYS A 453 -3.75 -4.44 -14.00
CA LYS A 453 -4.31 -5.81 -13.95
C LYS A 453 -5.75 -5.83 -14.47
N ASP A 454 -6.13 -6.94 -15.10
CA ASP A 454 -7.40 -7.11 -15.82
C ASP A 454 -8.66 -6.87 -14.99
N LEU A 455 -8.65 -7.32 -13.73
CA LEU A 455 -9.83 -7.23 -12.85
C LEU A 455 -9.85 -5.97 -11.99
N TYR A 456 -8.86 -5.09 -12.15
CA TYR A 456 -8.63 -3.96 -11.28
C TYR A 456 -8.74 -2.62 -12.00
N CYS A 457 -9.36 -1.64 -11.34
CA CYS A 457 -9.41 -0.24 -11.78
C CYS A 457 -9.25 0.71 -10.60
N HIS A 458 -8.51 1.80 -10.83
CA HIS A 458 -8.29 2.85 -9.85
C HIS A 458 -8.79 4.20 -10.37
N VAL A 459 -9.35 5.01 -9.45
CA VAL A 459 -9.74 6.39 -9.73
C VAL A 459 -9.39 7.27 -8.54
N THR A 460 -8.67 8.36 -8.79
CA THR A 460 -8.46 9.44 -7.80
C THR A 460 -9.43 10.59 -8.07
N LEU A 461 -10.17 11.00 -7.04
CA LEU A 461 -11.04 12.17 -7.03
C LEU A 461 -10.28 13.35 -6.44
N GLU A 462 -9.82 14.27 -7.27
CA GLU A 462 -9.02 15.42 -6.81
C GLU A 462 -9.87 16.60 -6.36
N LYS A 463 -11.04 16.79 -7.03
CA LYS A 463 -11.92 17.93 -6.75
C LYS A 463 -12.91 17.62 -5.64
N GLY A 464 -12.78 18.31 -4.51
CA GLY A 464 -13.82 18.35 -3.48
C GLY A 464 -15.04 19.10 -4.00
N GLU A 465 -16.20 18.50 -3.83
CA GLU A 465 -17.51 19.10 -4.19
C GLU A 465 -18.23 19.53 -2.90
N ARG A 466 -17.50 20.22 -2.02
CA ARG A 466 -17.96 20.70 -0.72
C ARG A 466 -18.69 22.03 -0.83
N SER A 467 -19.33 22.46 0.26
CA SER A 467 -19.84 23.82 0.41
C SER A 467 -18.70 24.84 0.42
N ASP A 468 -19.01 26.09 0.09
CA ASP A 468 -18.04 27.19 0.10
C ASP A 468 -17.35 27.34 1.47
N LEU A 469 -18.08 27.08 2.56
CA LEU A 469 -17.52 27.09 3.92
C LEU A 469 -16.47 25.99 4.14
N ALA A 470 -16.72 24.79 3.63
CA ALA A 470 -15.77 23.68 3.77
C ALA A 470 -14.53 23.86 2.89
N ASN A 471 -14.67 24.51 1.73
CA ASN A 471 -13.56 24.91 0.88
C ASN A 471 -12.72 26.00 1.57
N LEU A 472 -13.39 27.00 2.13
CA LEU A 472 -12.73 28.05 2.91
C LEU A 472 -11.89 27.48 4.07
N ALA A 473 -12.45 26.53 4.81
CA ALA A 473 -11.73 25.88 5.90
C ALA A 473 -10.50 25.08 5.42
N ASN A 474 -10.62 24.38 4.28
CA ASN A 474 -9.49 23.63 3.70
C ASN A 474 -8.35 24.53 3.19
N ASP A 475 -8.69 25.74 2.71
CA ASP A 475 -7.74 26.65 2.11
C ASP A 475 -7.00 27.53 3.14
N PHE A 476 -7.58 27.70 4.33
CA PHE A 476 -7.10 28.68 5.30
C PHE A 476 -6.87 28.13 6.75
N LEU A 477 -7.31 26.89 7.04
CA LEU A 477 -7.12 26.22 8.33
C LEU A 477 -6.36 24.91 8.19
#